data_7b16a42ec302f09dca952b1d0117028e
#
_entry.id   7b16a42ec302f09dca952b1d0117028e
#
_cell.length_a   1.000
_cell.length_b   1.000
_cell.length_c   1.000
_cell.angle_alpha   90.00
_cell.angle_beta   90.00
_cell.angle_gamma   90.00
#
_symmetry.space_group_name_H-M   'P 1'
#
loop_
_entity.id
_entity.type
_entity.pdbx_description
1 polymer ?
#
loop_
_entity_poly.entity_id
_entity_poly.type
_entity_poly.pdbx_seq_one_letter_code
_entity_poly.pdbx_strand_id
1 'polypeptide(L)'
;PPIWRVKKIKQLFFGNGGFITMKQRVITAVVALAIFIPILIAGGGWIDIAGAVLAVIALSEVFIMRKRILVSADYLIAALGVLVVVLPNSFFRWLPAFLGRIDLIYIAVALLLFLTVTTKNKTTFDDIGVSVLSFFYIGTGFHYLISVRNDAGLDTLMFALLIVWLTDTGAYMIGRKLGRHKLWPAISPNKTIEGSLGGIALALITAAIYLMFFPQYYTFWPMMGIALFLSVIGQIGDLIESALKRFYGVKDSGKILPGHGGILDRFDSLLLVLPMLHLFGIV
;
A
#
# COMPACT_ATOMS: atom_id res chain seq x y z
N PRO A 1 8.69 -38.08 -19.75
CA PRO A 1 10.04 -37.68 -19.37
C PRO A 1 10.20 -37.83 -17.86
N PRO A 2 11.33 -38.39 -17.37
CA PRO A 2 11.48 -38.74 -15.97
C PRO A 2 11.52 -37.50 -15.08
N ILE A 3 10.90 -37.59 -13.92
CA ILE A 3 10.65 -36.53 -12.91
C ILE A 3 11.92 -35.79 -12.50
N TRP A 4 13.11 -36.39 -12.61
CA TRP A 4 14.39 -35.76 -12.34
C TRP A 4 14.80 -34.70 -13.39
N ARG A 5 14.38 -34.83 -14.66
CA ARG A 5 14.61 -33.78 -15.70
C ARG A 5 13.80 -32.54 -15.45
N VAL A 6 12.59 -32.67 -14.93
CA VAL A 6 11.74 -31.53 -14.59
C VAL A 6 12.32 -30.73 -13.37
N LYS A 7 12.90 -31.45 -12.39
CA LYS A 7 13.60 -30.82 -11.27
C LYS A 7 14.85 -30.04 -11.71
N LYS A 8 15.63 -30.57 -12.64
CA LYS A 8 16.85 -29.93 -13.13
C LYS A 8 16.56 -28.72 -14.01
N ILE A 9 15.47 -28.74 -14.77
CA ILE A 9 15.00 -27.59 -15.56
C ILE A 9 14.45 -26.48 -14.63
N LYS A 10 13.72 -26.82 -13.57
CA LYS A 10 13.30 -25.84 -12.55
C LYS A 10 14.49 -25.18 -11.83
N GLN A 11 15.58 -25.91 -11.58
CA GLN A 11 16.80 -25.33 -10.99
C GLN A 11 17.57 -24.40 -11.95
N LEU A 12 17.52 -24.64 -13.27
CA LEU A 12 18.20 -23.81 -14.28
C LEU A 12 17.43 -22.52 -14.60
N PHE A 13 16.09 -22.53 -14.50
CA PHE A 13 15.26 -21.36 -14.78
C PHE A 13 14.86 -20.54 -13.55
N PHE A 14 14.92 -21.13 -12.35
CA PHE A 14 14.75 -20.43 -11.07
C PHE A 14 16.11 -20.46 -10.35
N GLY A 15 17.00 -19.55 -10.79
CA GLY A 15 18.32 -19.37 -10.18
C GLY A 15 18.21 -19.33 -8.65
N ASN A 16 19.27 -19.78 -7.97
CA ASN A 16 19.46 -19.88 -6.52
C ASN A 16 18.84 -18.69 -5.76
N GLY A 17 17.52 -18.72 -5.58
CA GLY A 17 16.85 -17.94 -4.56
C GLY A 17 17.26 -18.54 -3.23
N GLY A 18 18.31 -17.97 -2.61
CA GLY A 18 18.78 -18.39 -1.31
C GLY A 18 17.60 -18.52 -0.38
N PHE A 19 17.47 -19.65 0.33
CA PHE A 19 16.45 -19.85 1.33
C PHE A 19 16.54 -18.71 2.33
N ILE A 20 15.63 -17.73 2.23
CA ILE A 20 15.53 -16.64 3.21
C ILE A 20 15.23 -17.29 4.55
N THR A 21 16.20 -17.27 5.43
CA THR A 21 16.08 -17.90 6.74
C THR A 21 15.08 -17.14 7.60
N MET A 22 14.43 -17.82 8.56
CA MET A 22 13.57 -17.16 9.55
C MET A 22 14.29 -16.00 10.24
N LYS A 23 15.61 -16.11 10.47
CA LYS A 23 16.44 -15.03 11.03
C LYS A 23 16.44 -13.77 10.15
N GLN A 24 16.59 -13.91 8.83
CA GLN A 24 16.56 -12.75 7.91
C GLN A 24 15.21 -12.05 7.93
N ARG A 25 14.09 -12.80 8.00
CA ARG A 25 12.75 -12.21 8.12
C ARG A 25 12.63 -11.39 9.39
N VAL A 26 12.98 -11.96 10.54
CA VAL A 26 12.91 -11.27 11.83
C VAL A 26 13.79 -10.01 11.83
N ILE A 27 15.03 -10.11 11.35
CA ILE A 27 15.95 -8.96 11.27
C ILE A 27 15.35 -7.85 10.39
N THR A 28 14.84 -8.18 9.20
CA THR A 28 14.23 -7.19 8.30
C THR A 28 13.02 -6.50 8.94
N ALA A 29 12.14 -7.25 9.64
CA ALA A 29 11.01 -6.68 10.35
C ALA A 29 11.46 -5.73 11.47
N VAL A 30 12.41 -6.16 12.29
CA VAL A 30 12.93 -5.34 13.40
C VAL A 30 13.58 -4.07 12.87
N VAL A 31 14.42 -4.15 11.84
CA VAL A 31 15.06 -2.97 11.24
C VAL A 31 14.03 -2.03 10.62
N ALA A 32 13.05 -2.55 9.88
CA ALA A 32 11.98 -1.73 9.29
C ALA A 32 11.17 -1.00 10.37
N LEU A 33 10.78 -1.69 11.43
CA LEU A 33 10.05 -1.09 12.55
C LEU A 33 10.92 -0.10 13.33
N ALA A 34 12.20 -0.41 13.55
CA ALA A 34 13.14 0.48 14.24
C ALA A 34 13.38 1.80 13.49
N ILE A 35 13.21 1.82 12.17
CA ILE A 35 13.27 3.03 11.35
C ILE A 35 11.89 3.72 11.32
N PHE A 36 10.82 2.95 11.10
CA PHE A 36 9.49 3.49 10.85
C PHE A 36 8.84 4.08 12.11
N ILE A 37 8.97 3.42 13.27
CA ILE A 37 8.37 3.88 14.53
C ILE A 37 8.89 5.26 14.96
N PRO A 38 10.22 5.53 15.00
CA PRO A 38 10.72 6.88 15.31
C PRO A 38 10.21 7.96 14.36
N ILE A 39 10.08 7.66 13.06
CA ILE A 39 9.53 8.58 12.06
C ILE A 39 8.06 8.88 12.36
N LEU A 40 7.27 7.86 12.70
CA LEU A 40 5.87 8.05 13.09
C LEU A 40 5.75 8.91 14.36
N ILE A 41 6.62 8.69 15.34
CA ILE A 41 6.62 9.47 16.60
C ILE A 41 7.02 10.93 16.32
N ALA A 42 8.06 11.15 15.54
CA ALA A 42 8.55 12.48 15.20
C ALA A 42 7.51 13.30 14.40
N GLY A 43 6.86 12.70 13.40
CA GLY A 43 5.88 13.38 12.55
C GLY A 43 6.50 14.54 11.75
N GLY A 44 5.67 15.52 11.37
CA GLY A 44 6.10 16.73 10.64
C GLY A 44 6.89 16.39 9.37
N GLY A 45 7.96 17.12 9.08
CA GLY A 45 8.76 16.91 7.87
C GLY A 45 9.38 15.52 7.74
N TRP A 46 9.59 14.80 8.83
CA TRP A 46 10.12 13.41 8.77
C TRP A 46 9.14 12.43 8.14
N ILE A 47 7.85 12.54 8.48
CA ILE A 47 6.82 11.70 7.86
C ILE A 47 6.54 12.15 6.42
N ASP A 48 6.67 13.45 6.11
CA ASP A 48 6.53 13.97 4.75
C ASP A 48 7.56 13.33 3.81
N ILE A 49 8.84 13.35 4.23
CA ILE A 49 9.94 12.75 3.47
C ILE A 49 9.77 11.24 3.37
N ALA A 50 9.47 10.57 4.48
CA ALA A 50 9.30 9.12 4.50
C ALA A 50 8.14 8.68 3.59
N GLY A 51 6.99 9.35 3.69
CA GLY A 51 5.84 9.08 2.83
C GLY A 51 6.14 9.28 1.35
N ALA A 52 6.86 10.36 1.00
CA ALA A 52 7.28 10.61 -0.38
C ALA A 52 8.24 9.52 -0.91
N VAL A 53 9.23 9.13 -0.11
CA VAL A 53 10.18 8.06 -0.47
C VAL A 53 9.47 6.72 -0.62
N LEU A 54 8.62 6.34 0.34
CA LEU A 54 7.86 5.10 0.29
C LEU A 54 6.92 5.05 -0.92
N ALA A 55 6.28 6.16 -1.26
CA ALA A 55 5.41 6.25 -2.43
C ALA A 55 6.17 6.06 -3.75
N VAL A 56 7.34 6.68 -3.91
CA VAL A 56 8.18 6.49 -5.10
C VAL A 56 8.68 5.04 -5.21
N ILE A 57 9.05 4.43 -4.07
CA ILE A 57 9.44 3.02 -4.04
C ILE A 57 8.25 2.13 -4.44
N ALA A 58 7.06 2.33 -3.86
CA ALA A 58 5.85 1.57 -4.20
C ALA A 58 5.47 1.72 -5.68
N LEU A 59 5.61 2.93 -6.25
CA LEU A 59 5.44 3.15 -7.68
C LEU A 59 6.46 2.35 -8.51
N SER A 60 7.74 2.36 -8.09
CA SER A 60 8.78 1.60 -8.77
C SER A 60 8.48 0.10 -8.81
N GLU A 61 7.89 -0.45 -7.75
CA GLU A 61 7.48 -1.85 -7.69
C GLU A 61 6.40 -2.17 -8.71
N VAL A 62 5.42 -1.27 -8.93
CA VAL A 62 4.41 -1.44 -10.00
C VAL A 62 5.09 -1.48 -11.37
N PHE A 63 6.06 -0.58 -11.64
CA PHE A 63 6.78 -0.57 -12.91
C PHE A 63 7.65 -1.82 -13.09
N ILE A 64 8.30 -2.32 -12.02
CA ILE A 64 9.06 -3.57 -12.04
C ILE A 64 8.14 -4.78 -12.32
N MET A 65 6.96 -4.86 -11.70
CA MET A 65 5.98 -5.89 -11.99
C MET A 65 5.56 -5.90 -13.47
N ARG A 66 5.44 -4.71 -14.08
CA ARG A 66 5.16 -4.51 -15.50
C ARG A 66 6.36 -4.78 -16.40
N LYS A 67 7.53 -5.12 -15.85
CA LYS A 67 8.81 -5.29 -16.56
C LYS A 67 9.22 -4.03 -17.34
N ARG A 68 8.87 -2.84 -16.83
CA ARG A 68 9.27 -1.55 -17.38
C ARG A 68 10.56 -1.05 -16.74
N ILE A 69 11.30 -0.23 -17.50
CA ILE A 69 12.58 0.34 -17.08
C ILE A 69 12.30 1.56 -16.18
N LEU A 70 12.93 1.62 -15.00
CA LEU A 70 12.76 2.71 -14.04
C LEU A 70 13.36 4.07 -14.47
N VAL A 71 14.11 4.10 -15.58
CA VAL A 71 14.65 5.34 -16.15
C VAL A 71 13.84 5.79 -17.39
N SER A 72 12.71 5.13 -17.67
CA SER A 72 11.85 5.50 -18.77
C SER A 72 11.10 6.80 -18.49
N ALA A 73 10.76 7.55 -19.55
CA ALA A 73 10.08 8.84 -19.41
C ALA A 73 8.72 8.72 -18.71
N ASP A 74 7.97 7.64 -18.98
CA ASP A 74 6.68 7.36 -18.34
C ASP A 74 6.85 7.13 -16.83
N TYR A 75 7.91 6.44 -16.40
CA TYR A 75 8.20 6.29 -14.96
C TYR A 75 8.57 7.63 -14.31
N LEU A 76 9.48 8.40 -14.93
CA LEU A 76 9.93 9.67 -14.35
C LEU A 76 8.79 10.67 -14.18
N ILE A 77 7.90 10.78 -15.19
CA ILE A 77 6.73 11.66 -15.11
C ILE A 77 5.74 11.13 -14.05
N ALA A 78 5.50 9.82 -14.00
CA ALA A 78 4.63 9.21 -12.99
C ALA A 78 5.21 9.39 -11.57
N ALA A 79 6.53 9.32 -11.38
CA ALA A 79 7.19 9.57 -10.11
C ALA A 79 7.05 11.02 -9.66
N LEU A 80 7.16 11.99 -10.58
CA LEU A 80 6.84 13.39 -10.30
C LEU A 80 5.36 13.55 -9.94
N GLY A 81 4.46 12.89 -10.67
CA GLY A 81 3.03 12.88 -10.36
C GLY A 81 2.73 12.34 -8.96
N VAL A 82 3.34 11.22 -8.56
CA VAL A 82 3.25 10.67 -7.19
C VAL A 82 3.69 11.71 -6.17
N LEU A 83 4.84 12.35 -6.37
CA LEU A 83 5.36 13.37 -5.43
C LEU A 83 4.40 14.56 -5.30
N VAL A 84 3.81 15.01 -6.41
CA VAL A 84 2.81 16.09 -6.40
C VAL A 84 1.57 15.69 -5.60
N VAL A 85 1.12 14.43 -5.70
CA VAL A 85 -0.03 13.94 -4.93
C VAL A 85 0.30 13.75 -3.46
N VAL A 86 1.47 13.18 -3.13
CA VAL A 86 1.87 12.83 -1.76
C VAL A 86 2.16 14.05 -0.90
N LEU A 87 2.94 15.00 -1.42
CA LEU A 87 3.46 16.10 -0.62
C LEU A 87 2.34 17.06 -0.16
N PRO A 88 2.45 17.61 1.07
CA PRO A 88 1.44 18.54 1.59
C PRO A 88 1.43 19.86 0.82
N ASN A 89 0.30 20.59 0.87
CA ASN A 89 0.13 21.86 0.17
C ASN A 89 1.18 22.91 0.57
N SER A 90 1.72 22.83 1.77
CA SER A 90 2.78 23.71 2.25
C SER A 90 4.05 23.66 1.39
N PHE A 91 4.32 22.52 0.76
CA PHE A 91 5.47 22.33 -0.11
C PHE A 91 5.37 23.12 -1.42
N PHE A 92 4.16 23.47 -1.84
CA PHE A 92 3.89 24.15 -3.12
C PHE A 92 3.69 25.65 -2.97
N ARG A 93 3.92 26.25 -1.79
CA ARG A 93 3.73 27.70 -1.52
C ARG A 93 4.63 28.63 -2.35
N TRP A 94 5.72 28.10 -2.90
CA TRP A 94 6.64 28.82 -3.78
C TRP A 94 6.14 28.94 -5.22
N LEU A 95 5.09 28.20 -5.59
CA LEU A 95 4.50 28.26 -6.92
C LEU A 95 3.75 29.60 -7.10
N PRO A 96 3.72 30.13 -8.34
CA PRO A 96 2.88 31.28 -8.68
C PRO A 96 1.40 31.00 -8.33
N ALA A 97 0.68 32.06 -7.93
CA ALA A 97 -0.71 31.93 -7.47
C ALA A 97 -1.68 31.31 -8.50
N PHE A 98 -1.34 31.36 -9.79
CA PHE A 98 -2.14 30.74 -10.85
C PHE A 98 -1.85 29.25 -11.07
N LEU A 99 -0.84 28.70 -10.40
CA LEU A 99 -0.42 27.31 -10.56
C LEU A 99 -0.59 26.55 -9.24
N GLY A 100 -1.59 25.70 -9.18
CA GLY A 100 -1.88 24.87 -8.01
C GLY A 100 -1.46 23.41 -8.20
N ARG A 101 -1.66 22.59 -7.14
CA ARG A 101 -1.40 21.16 -7.17
C ARG A 101 -2.17 20.46 -8.30
N ILE A 102 -3.44 20.82 -8.53
CA ILE A 102 -4.29 20.23 -9.58
C ILE A 102 -3.70 20.48 -10.95
N ASP A 103 -3.15 21.67 -11.19
CA ASP A 103 -2.53 22.02 -12.48
C ASP A 103 -1.27 21.19 -12.71
N LEU A 104 -0.46 20.95 -11.68
CA LEU A 104 0.72 20.07 -11.77
C LEU A 104 0.32 18.63 -12.08
N ILE A 105 -0.74 18.12 -11.46
CA ILE A 105 -1.29 16.79 -11.76
C ILE A 105 -1.75 16.73 -13.19
N TYR A 106 -2.50 17.74 -13.65
CA TYR A 106 -2.95 17.83 -15.05
C TYR A 106 -1.78 17.85 -16.03
N ILE A 107 -0.74 18.63 -15.74
CA ILE A 107 0.49 18.70 -16.54
C ILE A 107 1.16 17.31 -16.59
N ALA A 108 1.27 16.60 -15.47
CA ALA A 108 1.85 15.26 -15.45
C ALA A 108 1.04 14.28 -16.33
N VAL A 109 -0.30 14.31 -16.25
CA VAL A 109 -1.17 13.49 -17.09
C VAL A 109 -1.02 13.88 -18.57
N ALA A 110 -1.01 15.18 -18.88
CA ALA A 110 -0.85 15.67 -20.25
C ALA A 110 0.51 15.25 -20.86
N LEU A 111 1.60 15.33 -20.07
CA LEU A 111 2.92 14.85 -20.48
C LEU A 111 2.94 13.35 -20.73
N LEU A 112 2.30 12.57 -19.86
CA LEU A 112 2.16 11.12 -20.05
C LEU A 112 1.38 10.82 -21.34
N LEU A 113 0.28 11.50 -21.60
CA LEU A 113 -0.48 11.34 -22.84
C LEU A 113 0.34 11.76 -24.06
N PHE A 114 1.12 12.84 -23.97
CA PHE A 114 2.00 13.28 -25.04
C PHE A 114 3.08 12.25 -25.40
N LEU A 115 3.49 11.40 -24.45
CA LEU A 115 4.43 10.30 -24.71
C LEU A 115 3.87 9.28 -25.71
N THR A 116 2.56 9.07 -25.79
CA THR A 116 1.97 8.16 -26.79
C THR A 116 2.28 8.62 -28.21
N VAL A 117 2.22 9.93 -28.42
CA VAL A 117 2.52 10.55 -29.73
C VAL A 117 4.01 10.50 -30.04
N THR A 118 4.86 10.96 -29.12
CA THR A 118 6.33 11.05 -29.32
C THR A 118 6.97 9.68 -29.48
N THR A 119 6.45 8.67 -28.79
CA THR A 119 6.95 7.28 -28.88
C THR A 119 6.30 6.50 -30.03
N LYS A 120 5.40 7.12 -30.79
CA LYS A 120 4.61 6.44 -31.86
C LYS A 120 3.90 5.19 -31.35
N ASN A 121 3.19 5.34 -30.22
CA ASN A 121 2.48 4.28 -29.51
C ASN A 121 3.36 3.10 -29.01
N LYS A 122 4.67 3.26 -28.87
CA LYS A 122 5.51 2.29 -28.14
C LYS A 122 5.17 2.28 -26.65
N THR A 123 4.84 3.46 -26.10
CA THR A 123 4.16 3.61 -24.81
C THR A 123 2.68 3.80 -25.17
N THR A 124 1.86 2.81 -24.86
CA THR A 124 0.44 2.79 -25.27
C THR A 124 -0.42 3.62 -24.33
N PHE A 125 -1.65 3.91 -24.74
CA PHE A 125 -2.64 4.56 -23.87
C PHE A 125 -2.94 3.72 -22.62
N ASP A 126 -2.96 2.39 -22.75
CA ASP A 126 -3.13 1.47 -21.61
C ASP A 126 -1.97 1.58 -20.63
N ASP A 127 -0.73 1.69 -21.13
CA ASP A 127 0.46 1.92 -20.29
C ASP A 127 0.33 3.21 -19.48
N ILE A 128 -0.12 4.27 -20.12
CA ILE A 128 -0.34 5.56 -19.46
C ILE A 128 -1.48 5.46 -18.44
N GLY A 129 -2.58 4.80 -18.80
CA GLY A 129 -3.70 4.55 -17.87
C GLY A 129 -3.25 3.87 -16.58
N VAL A 130 -2.44 2.84 -16.68
CA VAL A 130 -1.86 2.16 -15.50
C VAL A 130 -0.91 3.09 -14.72
N SER A 131 -0.09 3.90 -15.40
CA SER A 131 0.82 4.84 -14.74
C SER A 131 0.04 5.92 -13.97
N VAL A 132 -1.00 6.49 -14.58
CA VAL A 132 -1.89 7.48 -13.95
C VAL A 132 -2.64 6.87 -12.75
N LEU A 133 -3.26 5.69 -12.93
CA LEU A 133 -3.95 5.00 -11.84
C LEU A 133 -2.99 4.71 -10.68
N SER A 134 -1.76 4.26 -10.99
CA SER A 134 -0.77 3.92 -9.97
C SER A 134 -0.34 5.15 -9.18
N PHE A 135 -0.05 6.28 -9.82
CA PHE A 135 0.37 7.45 -9.08
C PHE A 135 -0.76 8.05 -8.24
N PHE A 136 -2.02 7.97 -8.69
CA PHE A 136 -3.16 8.40 -7.86
C PHE A 136 -3.37 7.45 -6.68
N TYR A 137 -3.43 6.13 -6.92
CA TYR A 137 -3.68 5.14 -5.88
C TYR A 137 -2.62 5.18 -4.78
N ILE A 138 -1.34 5.11 -5.18
CA ILE A 138 -0.21 5.13 -4.26
C ILE A 138 -0.05 6.51 -3.62
N GLY A 139 -0.11 7.56 -4.45
CA GLY A 139 0.06 8.94 -4.00
C GLY A 139 -0.98 9.34 -2.97
N THR A 140 -2.26 9.03 -3.20
CA THR A 140 -3.36 9.34 -2.27
C THR A 140 -3.19 8.57 -0.96
N GLY A 141 -2.87 7.27 -1.00
CA GLY A 141 -2.65 6.47 0.19
C GLY A 141 -1.54 7.02 1.09
N PHE A 142 -0.39 7.36 0.51
CA PHE A 142 0.73 7.94 1.28
C PHE A 142 0.50 9.42 1.65
N HIS A 143 -0.26 10.18 0.84
CA HIS A 143 -0.71 11.52 1.24
C HIS A 143 -1.49 11.47 2.55
N TYR A 144 -2.46 10.56 2.65
CA TYR A 144 -3.25 10.43 3.87
C TYR A 144 -2.48 9.77 5.03
N LEU A 145 -1.42 9.01 4.77
CA LEU A 145 -0.49 8.63 5.84
C LEU A 145 0.14 9.87 6.50
N ILE A 146 0.56 10.82 5.68
CA ILE A 146 1.15 12.09 6.14
C ILE A 146 0.09 12.94 6.84
N SER A 147 -1.07 13.17 6.20
CA SER A 147 -2.13 14.03 6.76
C SER A 147 -2.70 13.47 8.06
N VAL A 148 -3.03 12.17 8.12
CA VAL A 148 -3.51 11.54 9.36
C VAL A 148 -2.50 11.74 10.48
N ARG A 149 -1.21 11.55 10.21
CA ARG A 149 -0.18 11.73 11.23
C ARG A 149 -0.02 13.18 11.67
N ASN A 150 -0.02 14.13 10.74
CA ASN A 150 0.29 15.53 11.03
C ASN A 150 -0.95 16.33 11.48
N ASP A 151 -2.14 16.04 10.93
CA ASP A 151 -3.35 16.84 11.14
C ASP A 151 -4.24 16.21 12.23
N ALA A 152 -4.43 14.87 12.22
CA ALA A 152 -5.25 14.15 13.20
C ALA A 152 -4.44 13.56 14.37
N GLY A 153 -3.11 13.50 14.24
CA GLY A 153 -2.22 13.07 15.31
C GLY A 153 -1.83 11.59 15.29
N LEU A 154 -0.88 11.26 16.18
CA LEU A 154 -0.33 9.90 16.28
C LEU A 154 -1.40 8.89 16.72
N ASP A 155 -2.27 9.27 17.64
CA ASP A 155 -3.29 8.37 18.19
C ASP A 155 -4.28 7.92 17.13
N THR A 156 -4.72 8.82 16.23
CA THR A 156 -5.61 8.47 15.12
C THR A 156 -4.91 7.56 14.11
N LEU A 157 -3.64 7.84 13.80
CA LEU A 157 -2.86 6.96 12.94
C LEU A 157 -2.67 5.57 13.56
N MET A 158 -2.34 5.51 14.86
CA MET A 158 -2.21 4.24 15.58
C MET A 158 -3.51 3.46 15.64
N PHE A 159 -4.65 4.13 15.80
CA PHE A 159 -5.98 3.51 15.69
C PHE A 159 -6.14 2.80 14.34
N ALA A 160 -5.88 3.50 13.21
CA ALA A 160 -6.00 2.91 11.88
C ALA A 160 -5.02 1.74 11.67
N LEU A 161 -3.76 1.88 12.09
CA LEU A 161 -2.75 0.82 12.00
C LEU A 161 -3.15 -0.42 12.80
N LEU A 162 -3.62 -0.25 14.03
CA LEU A 162 -4.05 -1.35 14.87
C LEU A 162 -5.27 -2.07 14.28
N ILE A 163 -6.26 -1.34 13.75
CA ILE A 163 -7.41 -1.95 13.08
C ILE A 163 -6.95 -2.84 11.93
N VAL A 164 -6.05 -2.36 11.06
CA VAL A 164 -5.54 -3.15 9.92
C VAL A 164 -4.77 -4.37 10.42
N TRP A 165 -3.78 -4.17 11.29
CA TRP A 165 -2.91 -5.26 11.76
C TRP A 165 -3.68 -6.34 12.53
N LEU A 166 -4.65 -5.96 13.34
CA LEU A 166 -5.46 -6.92 14.08
C LEU A 166 -6.52 -7.59 13.19
N THR A 167 -7.01 -6.88 12.15
CA THR A 167 -7.83 -7.51 11.11
C THR A 167 -7.06 -8.64 10.43
N ASP A 168 -5.83 -8.39 9.98
CA ASP A 168 -5.00 -9.39 9.30
C ASP A 168 -4.64 -10.55 10.22
N THR A 169 -4.26 -10.24 11.47
CA THR A 169 -3.94 -11.25 12.48
C THR A 169 -5.14 -12.14 12.78
N GLY A 170 -6.32 -11.55 13.02
CA GLY A 170 -7.56 -12.28 13.27
C GLY A 170 -7.98 -13.12 12.07
N ALA A 171 -7.90 -12.55 10.88
CA ALA A 171 -8.20 -13.24 9.65
C ALA A 171 -7.28 -14.47 9.42
N TYR A 172 -5.99 -14.32 9.70
CA TYR A 172 -5.04 -15.43 9.61
C TYR A 172 -5.31 -16.51 10.67
N MET A 173 -5.47 -16.12 11.94
CA MET A 173 -5.63 -17.07 13.06
C MET A 173 -6.93 -17.89 12.92
N ILE A 174 -8.04 -17.21 12.65
CA ILE A 174 -9.36 -17.83 12.54
C ILE A 174 -9.49 -18.58 11.22
N GLY A 175 -9.04 -17.97 10.12
CA GLY A 175 -9.05 -18.60 8.80
C GLY A 175 -8.24 -19.89 8.74
N ARG A 176 -7.11 -19.96 9.45
CA ARG A 176 -6.29 -21.17 9.54
C ARG A 176 -6.95 -22.30 10.33
N LYS A 177 -7.69 -21.97 11.41
CA LYS A 177 -8.28 -22.98 12.31
C LYS A 177 -9.70 -23.36 11.91
N LEU A 178 -10.50 -22.42 11.48
CA LEU A 178 -11.94 -22.56 11.27
C LEU A 178 -12.37 -22.34 9.81
N GLY A 179 -11.45 -21.90 8.92
CA GLY A 179 -11.76 -21.56 7.55
C GLY A 179 -12.21 -22.78 6.73
N ARG A 180 -13.44 -22.73 6.25
CA ARG A 180 -14.06 -23.75 5.39
C ARG A 180 -14.42 -23.20 4.02
N HIS A 181 -14.92 -21.98 3.97
CA HIS A 181 -15.39 -21.33 2.75
C HIS A 181 -14.36 -20.34 2.24
N LYS A 182 -13.93 -20.48 1.00
CA LYS A 182 -12.96 -19.56 0.39
C LYS A 182 -13.61 -18.23 0.07
N LEU A 183 -12.90 -17.13 0.37
CA LEU A 183 -13.39 -15.76 0.13
C LEU A 183 -13.29 -15.40 -1.36
N TRP A 184 -12.09 -15.52 -1.94
CA TRP A 184 -11.82 -15.20 -3.36
C TRP A 184 -10.71 -16.08 -3.93
N PRO A 185 -11.02 -17.36 -4.33
CA PRO A 185 -10.01 -18.35 -4.70
C PRO A 185 -9.09 -17.94 -5.87
N ALA A 186 -9.63 -17.20 -6.84
CA ALA A 186 -8.89 -16.78 -8.04
C ALA A 186 -7.80 -15.75 -7.74
N ILE A 187 -7.96 -14.93 -6.70
CA ILE A 187 -7.06 -13.84 -6.33
C ILE A 187 -6.18 -14.26 -5.15
N SER A 188 -6.81 -14.69 -4.06
CA SER A 188 -6.14 -15.11 -2.82
C SER A 188 -6.70 -16.46 -2.33
N PRO A 189 -6.08 -17.58 -2.72
CA PRO A 189 -6.61 -18.93 -2.46
C PRO A 189 -6.61 -19.32 -0.97
N ASN A 190 -5.90 -18.57 -0.12
CA ASN A 190 -5.80 -18.88 1.31
C ASN A 190 -6.81 -18.13 2.15
N LYS A 191 -7.38 -17.02 1.68
CA LYS A 191 -8.39 -16.25 2.41
C LYS A 191 -9.72 -16.98 2.50
N THR A 192 -10.37 -16.91 3.67
CA THR A 192 -11.64 -17.57 3.97
C THR A 192 -12.65 -16.57 4.53
N ILE A 193 -13.95 -16.86 4.36
CA ILE A 193 -15.03 -16.03 4.88
C ILE A 193 -14.98 -16.00 6.42
N GLU A 194 -14.76 -17.15 7.05
CA GLU A 194 -14.65 -17.26 8.51
C GLU A 194 -13.45 -16.48 9.02
N GLY A 195 -12.33 -16.50 8.26
CA GLY A 195 -11.16 -15.67 8.56
C GLY A 195 -11.50 -14.19 8.48
N SER A 196 -12.18 -13.75 7.42
CA SER A 196 -12.59 -12.35 7.24
C SER A 196 -13.45 -11.86 8.42
N LEU A 197 -14.46 -12.62 8.81
CA LEU A 197 -15.31 -12.30 9.96
C LEU A 197 -14.53 -12.29 11.29
N GLY A 198 -13.59 -13.22 11.43
CA GLY A 198 -12.69 -13.27 12.59
C GLY A 198 -11.76 -12.08 12.69
N GLY A 199 -11.28 -11.59 11.54
CA GLY A 199 -10.49 -10.36 11.45
C GLY A 199 -11.30 -9.15 11.91
N ILE A 200 -12.54 -9.00 11.40
CA ILE A 200 -13.46 -7.93 11.80
C ILE A 200 -13.73 -8.00 13.31
N ALA A 201 -14.02 -9.18 13.85
CA ALA A 201 -14.29 -9.33 15.29
C ALA A 201 -13.09 -8.90 16.15
N LEU A 202 -11.87 -9.31 15.79
CA LEU A 202 -10.67 -8.91 16.53
C LEU A 202 -10.39 -7.41 16.39
N ALA A 203 -10.59 -6.83 15.21
CA ALA A 203 -10.47 -5.39 14.98
C ALA A 203 -11.45 -4.59 15.86
N LEU A 204 -12.72 -5.01 15.95
CA LEU A 204 -13.71 -4.35 16.79
C LEU A 204 -13.39 -4.45 18.29
N ILE A 205 -12.93 -5.60 18.77
CA ILE A 205 -12.46 -5.75 20.16
C ILE A 205 -11.27 -4.78 20.40
N THR A 206 -10.34 -4.72 19.48
CA THR A 206 -9.19 -3.80 19.59
C THR A 206 -9.63 -2.34 19.58
N ALA A 207 -10.56 -1.97 18.68
CA ALA A 207 -11.13 -0.63 18.63
C ALA A 207 -11.81 -0.26 19.96
N ALA A 208 -12.64 -1.16 20.51
CA ALA A 208 -13.32 -0.92 21.78
C ALA A 208 -12.32 -0.66 22.92
N ILE A 209 -11.29 -1.49 23.04
CA ILE A 209 -10.24 -1.31 24.05
C ILE A 209 -9.48 -0.01 23.80
N TYR A 210 -9.09 0.28 22.56
CA TYR A 210 -8.33 1.50 22.22
C TYR A 210 -9.10 2.76 22.57
N LEU A 211 -10.38 2.83 22.22
CA LEU A 211 -11.26 3.99 22.47
C LEU A 211 -11.52 4.25 23.95
N MET A 212 -11.33 3.27 24.84
CA MET A 212 -11.42 3.46 26.29
C MET A 212 -10.24 4.28 26.84
N PHE A 213 -9.06 4.19 26.20
CA PHE A 213 -7.84 4.85 26.65
C PHE A 213 -7.48 6.09 25.82
N PHE A 214 -7.84 6.10 24.55
CA PHE A 214 -7.50 7.14 23.58
C PHE A 214 -8.76 7.65 22.89
N PRO A 215 -9.43 8.68 23.45
CA PRO A 215 -10.58 9.32 22.81
C PRO A 215 -10.22 9.83 21.42
N GLN A 216 -11.10 9.60 20.46
CA GLN A 216 -10.93 9.99 19.08
C GLN A 216 -11.89 11.13 18.72
N TYR A 217 -11.89 11.56 17.44
CA TYR A 217 -12.70 12.66 16.93
C TYR A 217 -14.19 12.50 17.21
N TYR A 218 -14.74 11.30 17.06
CA TYR A 218 -16.14 10.98 17.38
C TYR A 218 -16.26 10.20 18.68
N THR A 219 -17.48 10.15 19.20
CA THR A 219 -17.83 9.32 20.37
C THR A 219 -17.70 7.82 20.06
N PHE A 220 -17.80 6.99 21.08
CA PHE A 220 -17.53 5.55 21.03
C PHE A 220 -18.26 4.82 19.87
N TRP A 221 -19.58 4.98 19.75
CA TRP A 221 -20.37 4.21 18.78
C TRP A 221 -20.08 4.57 17.31
N PRO A 222 -20.02 5.83 16.89
CA PRO A 222 -19.58 6.19 15.55
C PRO A 222 -18.18 5.67 15.24
N MET A 223 -17.23 5.76 16.20
CA MET A 223 -15.88 5.22 16.00
C MET A 223 -15.86 3.70 15.85
N MET A 224 -16.73 2.96 16.54
CA MET A 224 -16.90 1.52 16.32
C MET A 224 -17.44 1.21 14.92
N GLY A 225 -18.36 2.02 14.40
CA GLY A 225 -18.84 1.92 13.02
C GLY A 225 -17.74 2.18 12.01
N ILE A 226 -16.90 3.20 12.27
CA ILE A 226 -15.71 3.50 11.44
C ILE A 226 -14.71 2.33 11.50
N ALA A 227 -14.41 1.78 12.68
CA ALA A 227 -13.52 0.62 12.82
C ALA A 227 -14.01 -0.59 12.02
N LEU A 228 -15.31 -0.89 12.05
CA LEU A 228 -15.92 -1.93 11.22
C LEU A 228 -15.66 -1.66 9.74
N PHE A 229 -15.94 -0.44 9.29
CA PHE A 229 -15.75 -0.05 7.89
C PHE A 229 -14.27 -0.14 7.47
N LEU A 230 -13.34 0.40 8.29
CA LEU A 230 -11.91 0.34 8.01
C LEU A 230 -11.39 -1.09 7.95
N SER A 231 -11.87 -2.00 8.81
CA SER A 231 -11.51 -3.42 8.78
C SER A 231 -11.94 -4.09 7.47
N VAL A 232 -13.14 -3.79 6.97
CA VAL A 232 -13.62 -4.30 5.67
C VAL A 232 -12.81 -3.72 4.52
N ILE A 233 -12.58 -2.40 4.52
CA ILE A 233 -11.82 -1.71 3.47
C ILE A 233 -10.36 -2.18 3.45
N GLY A 234 -9.74 -2.42 4.60
CA GLY A 234 -8.39 -2.98 4.66
C GLY A 234 -8.29 -4.34 3.98
N GLN A 235 -9.27 -5.22 4.22
CA GLN A 235 -9.31 -6.52 3.54
C GLN A 235 -9.51 -6.39 2.01
N ILE A 236 -10.28 -5.39 1.56
CA ILE A 236 -10.45 -5.08 0.14
C ILE A 236 -9.13 -4.57 -0.44
N GLY A 237 -8.38 -3.72 0.29
CA GLY A 237 -7.07 -3.20 -0.12
C GLY A 237 -6.06 -4.32 -0.43
N ASP A 238 -5.90 -5.28 0.50
CA ASP A 238 -5.06 -6.45 0.28
C ASP A 238 -5.57 -7.31 -0.91
N LEU A 239 -6.87 -7.45 -1.12
CA LEU A 239 -7.40 -8.15 -2.29
C LEU A 239 -7.11 -7.42 -3.61
N ILE A 240 -7.16 -6.08 -3.62
CA ILE A 240 -6.82 -5.26 -4.80
C ILE A 240 -5.34 -5.45 -5.15
N GLU A 241 -4.44 -5.36 -4.17
CA GLU A 241 -3.01 -5.56 -4.39
C GLU A 241 -2.71 -7.00 -4.81
N SER A 242 -3.38 -7.98 -4.19
CA SER A 242 -3.31 -9.37 -4.60
C SER A 242 -3.76 -9.57 -6.05
N ALA A 243 -4.85 -8.92 -6.49
CA ALA A 243 -5.33 -8.97 -7.87
C ALA A 243 -4.30 -8.37 -8.84
N LEU A 244 -3.71 -7.23 -8.50
CA LEU A 244 -2.64 -6.59 -9.27
C LEU A 244 -1.44 -7.54 -9.46
N LYS A 245 -0.99 -8.19 -8.40
CA LYS A 245 0.09 -9.19 -8.46
C LYS A 245 -0.25 -10.38 -9.36
N ARG A 246 -1.47 -10.90 -9.28
CA ARG A 246 -1.91 -12.01 -10.16
C ARG A 246 -1.98 -11.59 -11.61
N PHE A 247 -2.45 -10.39 -11.89
CA PHE A 247 -2.49 -9.86 -13.26
C PHE A 247 -1.09 -9.81 -13.90
N TYR A 248 -0.06 -9.42 -13.15
CA TYR A 248 1.33 -9.41 -13.63
C TYR A 248 2.07 -10.74 -13.44
N GLY A 249 1.41 -11.79 -12.95
CA GLY A 249 2.00 -13.13 -12.80
C GLY A 249 3.07 -13.20 -11.71
N VAL A 250 3.05 -12.32 -10.74
CA VAL A 250 3.98 -12.29 -9.60
C VAL A 250 3.29 -12.63 -8.29
N LYS A 251 4.08 -12.93 -7.26
CA LYS A 251 3.58 -13.21 -5.91
C LYS A 251 3.79 -12.01 -4.97
N ASP A 252 4.95 -11.38 -5.06
CA ASP A 252 5.36 -10.26 -4.23
C ASP A 252 5.54 -9.03 -5.13
N SER A 253 5.21 -7.82 -4.67
CA SER A 253 5.32 -6.58 -5.45
C SER A 253 6.77 -6.20 -5.73
N GLY A 254 7.67 -6.49 -4.79
CA GLY A 254 9.08 -6.17 -4.84
C GLY A 254 9.95 -7.11 -4.01
N LYS A 255 11.23 -6.76 -3.89
CA LYS A 255 12.23 -7.50 -3.11
C LYS A 255 13.01 -6.59 -2.16
N ILE A 256 12.55 -5.38 -1.95
CA ILE A 256 13.24 -4.35 -1.16
C ILE A 256 13.35 -4.77 0.31
N LEU A 257 12.35 -5.49 0.82
CA LEU A 257 12.36 -6.02 2.17
C LEU A 257 12.64 -7.54 2.12
N PRO A 258 13.89 -7.99 2.36
CA PRO A 258 14.25 -9.41 2.27
C PRO A 258 13.34 -10.29 3.13
N GLY A 259 12.58 -11.19 2.50
CA GLY A 259 11.63 -12.08 3.15
C GLY A 259 10.26 -11.48 3.49
N HIS A 260 10.05 -10.19 3.20
CA HIS A 260 8.80 -9.48 3.43
C HIS A 260 8.17 -8.92 2.15
N GLY A 261 8.81 -9.09 0.98
CA GLY A 261 8.30 -8.55 -0.27
C GLY A 261 8.69 -7.10 -0.52
N GLY A 262 7.78 -6.34 -1.09
CA GLY A 262 7.93 -4.92 -1.37
C GLY A 262 7.30 -4.01 -0.32
N ILE A 263 7.43 -2.71 -0.55
CA ILE A 263 6.73 -1.67 0.22
C ILE A 263 5.23 -1.74 -0.05
N LEU A 264 4.83 -1.97 -1.30
CA LEU A 264 3.41 -2.09 -1.65
C LEU A 264 2.75 -3.25 -0.89
N ASP A 265 3.44 -4.42 -0.75
CA ASP A 265 2.99 -5.57 0.05
C ASP A 265 2.80 -5.26 1.56
N ARG A 266 3.30 -4.14 2.06
CA ARG A 266 3.20 -3.74 3.49
C ARG A 266 2.19 -2.64 3.74
N PHE A 267 1.83 -1.90 2.71
CA PHE A 267 0.91 -0.78 2.80
C PHE A 267 -0.40 -1.01 2.03
N ASP A 268 -0.58 -2.16 1.38
CA ASP A 268 -1.71 -2.53 0.53
C ASP A 268 -3.08 -2.18 1.15
N SER A 269 -3.32 -2.62 2.37
CA SER A 269 -4.54 -2.31 3.13
C SER A 269 -4.62 -0.83 3.51
N LEU A 270 -3.49 -0.25 3.94
CA LEU A 270 -3.41 1.13 4.41
C LEU A 270 -3.65 2.15 3.29
N LEU A 271 -3.23 1.84 2.05
CA LEU A 271 -3.44 2.73 0.90
C LEU A 271 -4.94 3.01 0.63
N LEU A 272 -5.84 2.13 1.06
CA LEU A 272 -7.29 2.37 1.01
C LEU A 272 -7.85 2.87 2.35
N VAL A 273 -7.37 2.35 3.47
CA VAL A 273 -7.89 2.66 4.81
C VAL A 273 -7.67 4.13 5.18
N LEU A 274 -6.46 4.65 4.94
CA LEU A 274 -6.13 6.02 5.37
C LEU A 274 -6.94 7.11 4.65
N PRO A 275 -7.17 7.04 3.32
CA PRO A 275 -8.09 7.97 2.65
C PRO A 275 -9.52 7.93 3.17
N MET A 276 -10.00 6.78 3.70
CA MET A 276 -11.34 6.67 4.26
C MET A 276 -11.54 7.52 5.52
N LEU A 277 -10.48 7.74 6.32
CA LEU A 277 -10.56 8.63 7.47
C LEU A 277 -10.92 10.07 7.07
N HIS A 278 -10.41 10.52 5.93
CA HIS A 278 -10.79 11.81 5.36
C HIS A 278 -12.27 11.86 4.94
N LEU A 279 -12.79 10.81 4.32
CA LEU A 279 -14.20 10.75 3.95
C LEU A 279 -15.14 10.77 5.16
N PHE A 280 -14.66 10.36 6.33
CA PHE A 280 -15.37 10.49 7.60
C PHE A 280 -15.12 11.85 8.30
N GLY A 281 -14.39 12.78 7.69
CA GLY A 281 -14.10 14.09 8.24
C GLY A 281 -13.20 14.09 9.49
N ILE A 282 -12.36 13.05 9.63
CA ILE A 282 -11.39 12.94 10.74
C ILE A 282 -10.09 13.70 10.40
N VAL A 283 -9.82 13.86 9.09
CA VAL A 283 -8.63 14.54 8.54
C VAL A 283 -9.03 15.50 7.45
#